data_1181760dde8f830a835dad00087a1060
#
_entry.id   1181760dde8f830a835dad00087a1060
#
_cell.length_a   1.000
_cell.length_b   1.000
_cell.length_c   1.000
_cell.angle_alpha   90.00
_cell.angle_beta   90.00
_cell.angle_gamma   90.00
#
_symmetry.space_group_name_H-M   'P 1'
#
loop_
_entity.id
_entity.type
_entity.pdbx_description
1 polymer ?
#
loop_
_entity_poly.entity_id
_entity_poly.type
_entity_poly.pdbx_seq_one_letter_code
_entity_poly.pdbx_strand_id
1 'polypeptide(L)'
;MFRVLLVQMPFADINRPSIGISLLKAGLARVGIACDIAYLNLDFARHIGVENYGNIDRFNGAPQLGEWLFAEALCGPGLPDVATYYNEVLRPAMAEPFGRSAAFMADQTEDLEMVAGLTRLRRQAADFLDECLNAFDWGRYDIVGFTSTFQQNTPSLSLARLVKSRHPGVLTALGGANCEGKMGVAMHRLFPFIDIVCSGEGDKSFVTFAGSLAAGEVPPTINGIIRRVDGETLVPPALANPVQDMDWLPVPDYRDFFDTRLKLAGAADDLTVPIESSRGCWWGETAH
;
A
#
# COMPACT_ATOMS: atom_id res chain seq x y z
N MET A 1 -23.83 -11.52 -1.41
CA MET A 1 -23.05 -11.66 -0.15
C MET A 1 -21.95 -10.61 -0.19
N PHE A 2 -21.85 -9.77 0.84
CA PHE A 2 -20.88 -8.67 0.91
C PHE A 2 -19.44 -9.21 0.95
N ARG A 3 -18.54 -8.66 0.15
CA ARG A 3 -17.17 -9.15 -0.03
C ARG A 3 -16.17 -8.01 -0.02
N VAL A 4 -15.04 -8.24 0.63
CA VAL A 4 -13.93 -7.28 0.71
C VAL A 4 -12.68 -7.90 0.06
N LEU A 5 -11.94 -7.11 -0.71
CA LEU A 5 -10.58 -7.42 -1.13
C LEU A 5 -9.62 -6.44 -0.44
N LEU A 6 -8.62 -6.94 0.24
CA LEU A 6 -7.52 -6.15 0.76
C LEU A 6 -6.29 -6.35 -0.15
N VAL A 7 -5.64 -5.26 -0.50
CA VAL A 7 -4.55 -5.26 -1.48
C VAL A 7 -3.28 -4.71 -0.84
N GLN A 8 -2.19 -5.46 -0.96
CA GLN A 8 -0.85 -5.00 -0.64
C GLN A 8 -0.06 -4.76 -1.91
N MET A 9 0.14 -3.46 -2.20
CA MET A 9 0.91 -3.04 -3.37
C MET A 9 2.43 -3.08 -3.11
N PRO A 10 3.30 -3.03 -4.13
CA PRO A 10 4.71 -2.69 -3.98
C PRO A 10 4.88 -1.31 -3.28
N PHE A 11 5.86 -1.04 -2.44
CA PHE A 11 6.90 -1.98 -2.04
C PHE A 11 6.65 -2.41 -0.59
N ALA A 12 6.56 -3.70 -0.39
CA ALA A 12 6.43 -4.30 0.92
C ALA A 12 7.36 -5.51 1.00
N ASP A 13 7.73 -5.91 2.21
CA ASP A 13 8.58 -7.06 2.44
C ASP A 13 7.98 -8.32 1.79
N ILE A 14 8.77 -9.01 0.98
CA ILE A 14 8.36 -10.23 0.27
C ILE A 14 8.55 -11.50 1.08
N ASN A 15 9.23 -11.43 2.23
CA ASN A 15 9.50 -12.54 3.12
C ASN A 15 8.63 -12.51 4.39
N ARG A 16 7.74 -11.52 4.49
CA ARG A 16 6.91 -11.33 5.68
C ARG A 16 5.49 -10.92 5.28
N PRO A 17 4.45 -11.65 5.75
CA PRO A 17 3.06 -11.23 5.54
C PRO A 17 2.74 -9.92 6.26
N SER A 18 1.78 -9.19 5.74
CA SER A 18 1.25 -8.01 6.43
C SER A 18 0.35 -8.44 7.58
N ILE A 19 0.75 -8.17 8.82
CA ILE A 19 -0.06 -8.47 10.00
C ILE A 19 -1.35 -7.65 9.99
N GLY A 20 -1.32 -6.37 9.61
CA GLY A 20 -2.48 -5.47 9.65
C GLY A 20 -3.64 -5.98 8.78
N ILE A 21 -3.41 -6.24 7.48
CA ILE A 21 -4.50 -6.73 6.61
C ILE A 21 -4.91 -8.16 6.93
N SER A 22 -4.02 -8.97 7.50
CA SER A 22 -4.36 -10.33 7.94
C SER A 22 -5.23 -10.34 9.19
N LEU A 23 -5.03 -9.39 10.12
CA LEU A 23 -5.93 -9.13 11.25
C LEU A 23 -7.29 -8.62 10.77
N LEU A 24 -7.31 -7.68 9.81
CA LEU A 24 -8.56 -7.18 9.24
C LEU A 24 -9.37 -8.29 8.57
N LYS A 25 -8.72 -9.16 7.79
CA LYS A 25 -9.37 -10.34 7.19
C LYS A 25 -10.00 -11.23 8.25
N ALA A 26 -9.26 -11.55 9.29
CA ALA A 26 -9.76 -12.37 10.39
C ALA A 26 -10.88 -11.67 11.19
N GLY A 27 -10.79 -10.35 11.37
CA GLY A 27 -11.84 -9.54 12.01
C GLY A 27 -13.14 -9.50 11.19
N LEU A 28 -13.05 -9.32 9.88
CA LEU A 28 -14.18 -9.36 8.96
C LEU A 28 -14.86 -10.72 8.97
N ALA A 29 -14.11 -11.81 9.02
CA ALA A 29 -14.65 -13.16 9.12
C ALA A 29 -15.49 -13.37 10.39
N ARG A 30 -15.10 -12.76 11.54
CA ARG A 30 -15.89 -12.81 12.79
C ARG A 30 -17.28 -12.20 12.65
N VAL A 31 -17.46 -11.24 11.74
CA VAL A 31 -18.77 -10.60 11.45
C VAL A 31 -19.44 -11.13 10.18
N GLY A 32 -18.97 -12.28 9.67
CA GLY A 32 -19.59 -12.98 8.54
C GLY A 32 -19.30 -12.35 7.16
N ILE A 33 -18.31 -11.49 7.05
CA ILE A 33 -17.90 -10.86 5.79
C ILE A 33 -16.75 -11.65 5.16
N ALA A 34 -16.94 -12.07 3.91
CA ALA A 34 -15.87 -12.73 3.15
C ALA A 34 -14.81 -11.72 2.75
N CYS A 35 -13.54 -12.06 3.02
CA CYS A 35 -12.39 -11.21 2.69
C CYS A 35 -11.28 -12.02 2.06
N ASP A 36 -10.81 -11.56 0.91
CA ASP A 36 -9.62 -12.08 0.23
C ASP A 36 -8.47 -11.06 0.38
N ILE A 37 -7.21 -11.52 0.32
CA ILE A 37 -6.03 -10.64 0.28
C ILE A 37 -5.26 -10.89 -1.01
N ALA A 38 -4.95 -9.81 -1.75
CA ALA A 38 -4.07 -9.83 -2.91
C ALA A 38 -2.70 -9.26 -2.53
N TYR A 39 -1.68 -10.11 -2.50
CA TYR A 39 -0.29 -9.72 -2.28
C TYR A 39 0.39 -9.35 -3.61
N LEU A 40 0.00 -8.21 -4.18
CA LEU A 40 0.51 -7.74 -5.47
C LEU A 40 1.98 -7.30 -5.39
N ASN A 41 2.51 -7.05 -4.20
CA ASN A 41 3.94 -6.88 -3.98
C ASN A 41 4.75 -8.13 -4.38
N LEU A 42 4.24 -9.34 -4.09
CA LEU A 42 4.86 -10.61 -4.48
C LEU A 42 4.75 -10.82 -5.99
N ASP A 43 3.60 -10.49 -6.58
CA ASP A 43 3.42 -10.57 -8.03
C ASP A 43 4.33 -9.60 -8.78
N PHE A 44 4.52 -8.38 -8.26
CA PHE A 44 5.45 -7.43 -8.84
C PHE A 44 6.92 -7.88 -8.69
N ALA A 45 7.29 -8.45 -7.54
CA ALA A 45 8.61 -9.05 -7.36
C ALA A 45 8.88 -10.18 -8.35
N ARG A 46 7.86 -10.96 -8.71
CA ARG A 46 7.95 -11.96 -9.79
C ARG A 46 8.09 -11.31 -11.16
N HIS A 47 7.36 -10.23 -11.43
CA HIS A 47 7.34 -9.51 -12.71
C HIS A 47 8.67 -8.85 -13.04
N ILE A 48 9.33 -8.20 -12.07
CA ILE A 48 10.60 -7.47 -12.27
C ILE A 48 11.84 -8.27 -11.83
N GLY A 49 11.65 -9.41 -11.16
CA GLY A 49 12.70 -10.21 -10.51
C GLY A 49 12.96 -9.78 -9.06
N VAL A 50 13.18 -10.77 -8.19
CA VAL A 50 13.37 -10.59 -6.74
C VAL A 50 14.55 -9.67 -6.41
N GLU A 51 15.65 -9.77 -7.18
CA GLU A 51 16.84 -8.94 -6.99
C GLU A 51 16.53 -7.45 -7.26
N ASN A 52 15.89 -7.14 -8.40
CA ASN A 52 15.48 -5.77 -8.72
C ASN A 52 14.52 -5.21 -7.66
N TYR A 53 13.55 -6.04 -7.21
CA TYR A 53 12.62 -5.65 -6.16
C TYR A 53 13.35 -5.29 -4.86
N GLY A 54 14.27 -6.13 -4.40
CA GLY A 54 15.06 -5.88 -3.20
C GLY A 54 15.98 -4.66 -3.32
N ASN A 55 16.52 -4.39 -4.51
CA ASN A 55 17.34 -3.20 -4.76
C ASN A 55 16.50 -1.93 -4.67
N ILE A 56 15.27 -1.92 -5.19
CA ILE A 56 14.36 -0.77 -5.11
C ILE A 56 13.91 -0.55 -3.65
N ASP A 57 13.56 -1.61 -2.93
CA ASP A 57 13.10 -1.53 -1.54
C ASP A 57 14.18 -0.93 -0.61
N ARG A 58 15.47 -1.16 -0.89
CA ARG A 58 16.59 -0.53 -0.16
C ARG A 58 16.64 1.00 -0.30
N PHE A 59 16.10 1.57 -1.39
CA PHE A 59 16.01 3.02 -1.62
C PHE A 59 14.69 3.62 -1.13
N ASN A 60 14.24 3.20 0.06
CA ASN A 60 13.01 3.68 0.69
C ASN A 60 13.14 5.02 1.42
N GLY A 61 14.34 5.61 1.41
CA GLY A 61 14.63 6.93 2.00
C GLY A 61 14.26 8.09 1.06
N ALA A 62 15.11 9.13 1.06
CA ALA A 62 14.88 10.36 0.31
C ALA A 62 14.57 10.20 -1.20
N PRO A 63 15.16 9.24 -1.95
CA PRO A 63 14.87 9.09 -3.37
C PRO A 63 13.44 8.66 -3.67
N GLN A 64 12.77 7.94 -2.75
CA GLN A 64 11.40 7.43 -2.94
C GLN A 64 11.25 6.71 -4.30
N LEU A 65 12.22 5.83 -4.65
CA LEU A 65 12.31 5.22 -5.97
C LEU A 65 11.03 4.41 -6.30
N GLY A 66 10.49 3.68 -5.33
CA GLY A 66 9.27 2.93 -5.50
C GLY A 66 8.06 3.81 -5.83
N GLU A 67 7.92 4.95 -5.16
CA GLU A 67 6.88 5.93 -5.45
C GLU A 67 7.04 6.51 -6.86
N TRP A 68 8.28 6.87 -7.22
CA TRP A 68 8.57 7.47 -8.52
C TRP A 68 8.28 6.53 -9.70
N LEU A 69 8.53 5.23 -9.56
CA LEU A 69 8.27 4.23 -10.62
C LEU A 69 6.79 4.21 -11.04
N PHE A 70 5.87 4.41 -10.10
CA PHE A 70 4.43 4.39 -10.35
C PHE A 70 3.83 5.80 -10.55
N ALA A 71 4.62 6.86 -10.36
CA ALA A 71 4.11 8.23 -10.33
C ALA A 71 3.45 8.67 -11.65
N GLU A 72 3.96 8.25 -12.82
CA GLU A 72 3.36 8.62 -14.11
C GLU A 72 1.95 8.02 -14.28
N ALA A 73 1.76 6.80 -13.80
CA ALA A 73 0.45 6.16 -13.82
C ALA A 73 -0.58 6.92 -12.96
N LEU A 74 -0.16 7.62 -11.91
CA LEU A 74 -1.05 8.43 -11.06
C LEU A 74 -1.20 9.88 -11.55
N CYS A 75 -0.11 10.53 -11.91
CA CYS A 75 -0.08 11.97 -12.17
C CYS A 75 -0.21 12.31 -13.67
N GLY A 76 -0.05 11.30 -14.55
CA GLY A 76 0.00 11.54 -15.99
C GLY A 76 1.36 12.04 -16.49
N PRO A 77 1.46 12.40 -17.77
CA PRO A 77 2.68 12.95 -18.35
C PRO A 77 2.98 14.35 -17.80
N GLY A 78 4.25 14.68 -17.64
CA GLY A 78 4.71 15.98 -17.13
C GLY A 78 5.61 15.86 -15.90
N LEU A 79 5.86 14.64 -15.44
CA LEU A 79 6.91 14.38 -14.45
C LEU A 79 8.30 14.52 -15.08
N PRO A 80 9.34 14.81 -14.28
CA PRO A 80 10.71 14.75 -14.74
C PRO A 80 11.01 13.43 -15.46
N ASP A 81 11.74 13.50 -16.57
CA ASP A 81 12.15 12.30 -17.27
C ASP A 81 13.11 11.46 -16.42
N VAL A 82 13.40 10.24 -16.87
CA VAL A 82 14.20 9.28 -16.12
C VAL A 82 15.63 9.80 -15.88
N ALA A 83 16.20 10.49 -16.88
CA ALA A 83 17.57 11.01 -16.76
C ALA A 83 17.64 12.17 -15.75
N THR A 84 16.62 13.03 -15.73
CA THR A 84 16.49 14.12 -14.75
C THR A 84 16.36 13.55 -13.33
N TYR A 85 15.42 12.60 -13.12
CA TYR A 85 15.26 11.96 -11.81
C TYR A 85 16.55 11.25 -11.36
N TYR A 86 17.19 10.52 -12.26
CA TYR A 86 18.45 9.86 -11.93
C TYR A 86 19.53 10.85 -11.51
N ASN A 87 19.78 11.89 -12.30
CA ASN A 87 20.86 12.84 -12.04
C ASN A 87 20.62 13.74 -10.83
N GLU A 88 19.39 14.17 -10.61
CA GLU A 88 19.04 15.16 -9.58
C GLU A 88 18.64 14.54 -8.24
N VAL A 89 18.12 13.31 -8.25
CA VAL A 89 17.57 12.68 -7.04
C VAL A 89 18.31 11.40 -6.67
N LEU A 90 18.34 10.40 -7.58
CA LEU A 90 18.81 9.07 -7.21
C LEU A 90 20.35 9.03 -7.06
N ARG A 91 21.07 9.56 -8.04
CA ARG A 91 22.54 9.56 -8.05
C ARG A 91 23.16 10.28 -6.83
N PRO A 92 22.71 11.48 -6.43
CA PRO A 92 23.18 12.12 -5.20
C PRO A 92 22.91 11.27 -3.96
N ALA A 93 21.72 10.67 -3.84
CA ALA A 93 21.38 9.82 -2.71
C ALA A 93 22.20 8.53 -2.63
N MET A 94 22.63 7.98 -3.76
CA MET A 94 23.55 6.84 -3.82
C MET A 94 24.99 7.20 -3.38
N ALA A 95 25.38 8.46 -3.52
CA ALA A 95 26.72 8.94 -3.15
C ALA A 95 26.87 9.19 -1.64
N GLU A 96 25.83 9.66 -0.97
CA GLU A 96 25.86 10.07 0.44
C GLU A 96 26.30 8.97 1.44
N PRO A 97 25.78 7.71 1.39
CA PRO A 97 26.09 6.71 2.40
C PRO A 97 27.54 6.25 2.45
N PHE A 98 28.33 6.52 1.41
CA PHE A 98 29.68 5.98 1.25
C PHE A 98 30.77 7.05 1.21
N GLY A 99 30.47 8.34 1.40
CA GLY A 99 31.46 9.42 1.32
C GLY A 99 32.20 9.46 -0.02
N ARG A 100 31.63 8.87 -1.07
CA ARG A 100 32.25 8.82 -2.40
C ARG A 100 32.14 10.18 -3.04
N SER A 101 33.29 10.76 -3.36
CA SER A 101 33.33 12.05 -4.08
C SER A 101 32.63 11.91 -5.43
N ALA A 102 31.96 12.97 -5.86
CA ALA A 102 31.28 13.05 -7.17
C ALA A 102 32.18 12.65 -8.36
N ALA A 103 33.51 12.68 -8.18
CA ALA A 103 34.50 12.28 -9.18
C ALA A 103 34.54 10.76 -9.44
N PHE A 104 34.17 9.91 -8.45
CA PHE A 104 34.10 8.46 -8.62
C PHE A 104 32.84 8.01 -9.38
N MET A 105 31.85 8.88 -9.50
CA MET A 105 30.55 8.63 -10.17
C MET A 105 30.56 9.10 -11.64
N ALA A 106 31.72 9.33 -12.23
CA ALA A 106 31.83 9.92 -13.57
C ALA A 106 31.97 8.91 -14.71
N ASP A 107 31.58 7.64 -14.51
CA ASP A 107 31.49 6.69 -15.60
C ASP A 107 30.17 6.88 -16.36
N GLN A 108 30.25 7.57 -17.50
CA GLN A 108 29.10 7.83 -18.37
C GLN A 108 28.44 6.55 -18.89
N THR A 109 29.16 5.43 -18.94
CA THR A 109 28.62 4.15 -19.39
C THR A 109 27.70 3.56 -18.33
N GLU A 110 28.11 3.57 -17.06
CA GLU A 110 27.28 3.13 -15.94
C GLU A 110 26.02 4.00 -15.80
N ASP A 111 26.14 5.32 -16.00
CA ASP A 111 25.00 6.25 -15.95
C ASP A 111 23.97 5.93 -17.04
N LEU A 112 24.39 5.63 -18.26
CA LEU A 112 23.49 5.27 -19.37
C LEU A 112 22.79 3.94 -19.12
N GLU A 113 23.49 2.95 -18.60
CA GLU A 113 22.90 1.66 -18.23
C GLU A 113 21.88 1.79 -17.10
N MET A 114 22.15 2.63 -16.10
CA MET A 114 21.24 2.91 -15.01
C MET A 114 19.95 3.59 -15.51
N VAL A 115 20.08 4.63 -16.33
CA VAL A 115 18.93 5.32 -16.93
C VAL A 115 18.08 4.36 -17.79
N ALA A 116 18.74 3.50 -18.58
CA ALA A 116 18.05 2.47 -19.38
C ALA A 116 17.34 1.45 -18.49
N GLY A 117 17.97 1.01 -17.40
CA GLY A 117 17.40 0.12 -16.39
C GLY A 117 16.15 0.72 -15.73
N LEU A 118 16.24 1.97 -15.26
CA LEU A 118 15.12 2.70 -14.66
C LEU A 118 13.96 2.92 -15.66
N THR A 119 14.29 3.22 -16.91
CA THR A 119 13.27 3.37 -17.98
C THR A 119 12.51 2.06 -18.19
N ARG A 120 13.21 0.94 -18.17
CA ARG A 120 12.60 -0.40 -18.28
C ARG A 120 11.71 -0.68 -17.06
N LEU A 121 12.19 -0.45 -15.84
CA LEU A 121 11.43 -0.67 -14.61
C LEU A 121 10.17 0.19 -14.55
N ARG A 122 10.23 1.45 -14.98
CA ARG A 122 9.07 2.33 -15.03
C ARG A 122 8.00 1.83 -16.00
N ARG A 123 8.42 1.33 -17.16
CA ARG A 123 7.49 0.68 -18.11
C ARG A 123 6.89 -0.58 -17.52
N GLN A 124 7.71 -1.44 -16.89
CA GLN A 124 7.23 -2.65 -16.21
C GLN A 124 6.22 -2.33 -15.09
N ALA A 125 6.38 -1.22 -14.38
CA ALA A 125 5.41 -0.78 -13.38
C ALA A 125 4.06 -0.41 -14.01
N ALA A 126 4.05 0.23 -15.17
CA ALA A 126 2.82 0.53 -15.91
C ALA A 126 2.16 -0.74 -16.45
N ASP A 127 2.95 -1.62 -17.10
CA ASP A 127 2.47 -2.91 -17.63
C ASP A 127 1.86 -3.77 -16.50
N PHE A 128 2.49 -3.78 -15.33
CA PHE A 128 1.99 -4.50 -14.16
C PHE A 128 0.63 -3.98 -13.65
N LEU A 129 0.40 -2.67 -13.66
CA LEU A 129 -0.91 -2.12 -13.29
C LEU A 129 -2.01 -2.61 -14.24
N ASP A 130 -1.73 -2.66 -15.53
CA ASP A 130 -2.65 -3.18 -16.53
C ASP A 130 -2.87 -4.70 -16.36
N GLU A 131 -1.83 -5.45 -16.05
CA GLU A 131 -1.95 -6.88 -15.71
C GLU A 131 -2.84 -7.07 -14.47
N CYS A 132 -2.61 -6.33 -13.38
CA CYS A 132 -3.43 -6.38 -12.18
C CYS A 132 -4.90 -6.07 -12.48
N LEU A 133 -5.16 -5.01 -13.27
CA LEU A 133 -6.51 -4.60 -13.62
C LEU A 133 -7.27 -5.69 -14.40
N ASN A 134 -6.57 -6.52 -15.17
CA ASN A 134 -7.15 -7.59 -15.99
C ASN A 134 -7.17 -8.96 -15.28
N ALA A 135 -6.33 -9.17 -14.26
CA ALA A 135 -6.19 -10.46 -13.58
C ALA A 135 -7.29 -10.74 -12.55
N PHE A 136 -7.96 -9.71 -12.04
CA PHE A 136 -8.96 -9.84 -10.98
C PHE A 136 -10.35 -9.45 -11.49
N ASP A 137 -11.37 -10.17 -11.03
CA ASP A 137 -12.77 -9.73 -11.13
C ASP A 137 -13.07 -8.75 -9.98
N TRP A 138 -12.59 -7.50 -10.16
CA TRP A 138 -12.75 -6.44 -9.17
C TRP A 138 -14.21 -6.13 -8.84
N GLY A 139 -15.10 -6.27 -9.83
CA GLY A 139 -16.52 -5.99 -9.70
C GLY A 139 -17.28 -6.94 -8.78
N ARG A 140 -16.67 -8.06 -8.38
CA ARG A 140 -17.27 -8.99 -7.41
C ARG A 140 -17.15 -8.55 -5.96
N TYR A 141 -16.35 -7.49 -5.69
CA TYR A 141 -16.13 -6.96 -4.35
C TYR A 141 -16.92 -5.67 -4.12
N ASP A 142 -17.45 -5.52 -2.92
CA ASP A 142 -18.14 -4.30 -2.49
C ASP A 142 -17.13 -3.24 -2.03
N ILE A 143 -16.04 -3.68 -1.37
CA ILE A 143 -14.92 -2.82 -0.97
C ILE A 143 -13.61 -3.43 -1.49
N VAL A 144 -12.76 -2.58 -2.08
CA VAL A 144 -11.36 -2.86 -2.36
C VAL A 144 -10.51 -1.90 -1.53
N GLY A 145 -9.81 -2.44 -0.53
CA GLY A 145 -8.98 -1.68 0.39
C GLY A 145 -7.50 -1.85 0.10
N PHE A 146 -6.77 -0.75 -0.01
CA PHE A 146 -5.33 -0.72 -0.23
C PHE A 146 -4.62 -0.36 1.07
N THR A 147 -3.58 -1.11 1.43
CA THR A 147 -2.68 -0.71 2.52
C THR A 147 -1.58 0.18 1.97
N SER A 148 -1.19 1.20 2.73
CA SER A 148 -0.11 2.11 2.37
C SER A 148 0.79 2.39 3.55
N THR A 149 2.03 1.90 3.42
CA THR A 149 3.16 2.18 4.31
C THR A 149 4.40 2.43 3.46
N PHE A 150 5.34 3.25 3.93
CA PHE A 150 6.56 3.59 3.16
C PHE A 150 6.25 3.98 1.71
N GLN A 151 6.82 3.27 0.73
CA GLN A 151 6.73 3.56 -0.70
C GLN A 151 5.48 2.95 -1.39
N GLN A 152 4.34 2.91 -0.73
CA GLN A 152 3.12 2.27 -1.24
C GLN A 152 2.01 3.25 -1.65
N ASN A 153 2.21 4.57 -1.52
CA ASN A 153 1.16 5.55 -1.86
C ASN A 153 0.84 5.54 -3.35
N THR A 154 1.84 5.82 -4.18
CA THR A 154 1.65 5.98 -5.63
C THR A 154 1.18 4.70 -6.30
N PRO A 155 1.76 3.51 -6.02
CA PRO A 155 1.24 2.27 -6.59
C PRO A 155 -0.19 1.95 -6.15
N SER A 156 -0.53 2.16 -4.85
CA SER A 156 -1.89 1.95 -4.34
C SER A 156 -2.89 2.90 -4.96
N LEU A 157 -2.58 4.19 -5.03
CA LEU A 157 -3.45 5.21 -5.63
C LEU A 157 -3.61 4.99 -7.14
N SER A 158 -2.55 4.57 -7.84
CA SER A 158 -2.61 4.29 -9.28
C SER A 158 -3.59 3.15 -9.57
N LEU A 159 -3.46 2.03 -8.86
CA LEU A 159 -4.36 0.89 -9.06
C LEU A 159 -5.78 1.19 -8.59
N ALA A 160 -5.96 1.89 -7.46
CA ALA A 160 -7.27 2.32 -6.96
C ALA A 160 -8.01 3.18 -7.98
N ARG A 161 -7.30 4.13 -8.65
CA ARG A 161 -7.86 4.96 -9.72
C ARG A 161 -8.35 4.12 -10.90
N LEU A 162 -7.56 3.16 -11.35
CA LEU A 162 -7.91 2.26 -12.45
C LEU A 162 -9.12 1.38 -12.09
N VAL A 163 -9.12 0.79 -10.90
CA VAL A 163 -10.23 -0.02 -10.39
C VAL A 163 -11.50 0.82 -10.32
N LYS A 164 -11.45 2.00 -9.72
CA LYS A 164 -12.62 2.89 -9.61
C LYS A 164 -13.16 3.33 -10.95
N SER A 165 -12.28 3.62 -11.92
CA SER A 165 -12.66 3.99 -13.27
C SER A 165 -13.40 2.86 -14.00
N ARG A 166 -12.94 1.61 -13.86
CA ARG A 166 -13.54 0.44 -14.52
C ARG A 166 -14.78 -0.09 -13.78
N HIS A 167 -14.81 0.05 -12.46
CA HIS A 167 -15.86 -0.45 -11.57
C HIS A 167 -16.36 0.64 -10.61
N PRO A 168 -17.11 1.64 -11.09
CA PRO A 168 -17.54 2.81 -10.29
C PRO A 168 -18.35 2.44 -9.04
N GLY A 169 -19.04 1.28 -9.06
CA GLY A 169 -19.85 0.77 -7.94
C GLY A 169 -19.03 0.18 -6.80
N VAL A 170 -17.76 -0.16 -7.03
CA VAL A 170 -16.85 -0.67 -5.99
C VAL A 170 -16.40 0.48 -5.10
N LEU A 171 -16.50 0.32 -3.79
CA LEU A 171 -15.93 1.28 -2.84
C LEU A 171 -14.43 1.06 -2.71
N THR A 172 -13.65 2.12 -2.92
CA THR A 172 -12.20 2.09 -2.76
C THR A 172 -11.82 2.65 -1.40
N ALA A 173 -11.00 1.89 -0.66
CA ALA A 173 -10.52 2.28 0.66
C ALA A 173 -8.99 2.36 0.69
N LEU A 174 -8.44 3.27 1.49
CA LEU A 174 -7.02 3.40 1.74
C LEU A 174 -6.77 3.38 3.26
N GLY A 175 -5.72 2.69 3.70
CA GLY A 175 -5.34 2.63 5.11
C GLY A 175 -3.83 2.38 5.27
N GLY A 176 -3.38 2.27 6.50
CA GLY A 176 -1.96 2.11 6.87
C GLY A 176 -1.34 3.42 7.34
N ALA A 177 -0.06 3.37 7.75
CA ALA A 177 0.61 4.48 8.42
C ALA A 177 0.63 5.79 7.60
N ASN A 178 0.67 5.70 6.27
CA ASN A 178 0.63 6.86 5.38
C ASN A 178 -0.75 7.59 5.38
N CYS A 179 -1.77 6.99 6.02
CA CYS A 179 -3.12 7.52 6.07
C CYS A 179 -3.48 8.13 7.43
N GLU A 180 -2.52 8.28 8.33
CA GLU A 180 -2.80 8.73 9.69
C GLU A 180 -3.02 10.26 9.77
N GLY A 181 -4.02 10.65 10.54
CA GLY A 181 -4.31 12.04 10.87
C GLY A 181 -4.52 12.93 9.64
N LYS A 182 -3.77 14.03 9.59
CA LYS A 182 -3.87 15.04 8.51
C LYS A 182 -3.52 14.46 7.13
N MET A 183 -2.64 13.46 7.08
CA MET A 183 -2.26 12.80 5.83
C MET A 183 -3.45 12.07 5.21
N GLY A 184 -4.20 11.31 6.00
CA GLY A 184 -5.40 10.63 5.53
C GLY A 184 -6.47 11.59 5.02
N VAL A 185 -6.69 12.71 5.72
CA VAL A 185 -7.61 13.76 5.27
C VAL A 185 -7.17 14.36 3.95
N ALA A 186 -5.87 14.65 3.79
CA ALA A 186 -5.31 15.18 2.56
C ALA A 186 -5.47 14.18 1.39
N MET A 187 -5.14 12.90 1.61
CA MET A 187 -5.33 11.83 0.62
C MET A 187 -6.78 11.76 0.14
N HIS A 188 -7.74 11.74 1.06
CA HIS A 188 -9.15 11.65 0.70
C HIS A 188 -9.66 12.87 -0.08
N ARG A 189 -9.17 14.07 0.23
CA ARG A 189 -9.53 15.31 -0.47
C ARG A 189 -8.91 15.41 -1.86
N LEU A 190 -7.64 15.03 -1.99
CA LEU A 190 -6.87 15.13 -3.24
C LEU A 190 -7.27 14.06 -4.26
N PHE A 191 -7.70 12.89 -3.80
CA PHE A 191 -8.01 11.75 -4.66
C PHE A 191 -9.49 11.36 -4.58
N PRO A 192 -10.35 11.99 -5.41
CA PRO A 192 -11.81 11.78 -5.34
C PRO A 192 -12.24 10.35 -5.69
N PHE A 193 -11.36 9.54 -6.26
CA PHE A 193 -11.58 8.13 -6.50
C PHE A 193 -11.34 7.25 -5.26
N ILE A 194 -10.90 7.80 -4.13
CA ILE A 194 -10.85 7.14 -2.84
C ILE A 194 -12.11 7.50 -2.06
N ASP A 195 -12.96 6.51 -1.80
CA ASP A 195 -14.24 6.70 -1.09
C ASP A 195 -14.07 6.72 0.42
N ILE A 196 -13.07 5.95 0.93
CA ILE A 196 -12.87 5.71 2.35
C ILE A 196 -11.38 5.81 2.68
N VAL A 197 -11.04 6.47 3.78
CA VAL A 197 -9.69 6.40 4.35
C VAL A 197 -9.81 5.96 5.82
N CYS A 198 -9.05 4.90 6.17
CA CYS A 198 -8.89 4.46 7.54
C CYS A 198 -7.68 5.13 8.18
N SER A 199 -7.91 5.98 9.17
CA SER A 199 -6.89 6.76 9.87
C SER A 199 -6.74 6.26 11.30
N GLY A 200 -5.58 5.71 11.63
CA GLY A 200 -5.32 4.97 12.87
C GLY A 200 -5.64 3.47 12.72
N GLU A 201 -5.83 2.78 13.85
CA GLU A 201 -6.05 1.32 13.87
C GLU A 201 -7.39 0.92 13.27
N GLY A 202 -7.33 0.11 12.19
CA GLY A 202 -8.52 -0.33 11.45
C GLY A 202 -9.28 -1.49 12.07
N ASP A 203 -8.71 -2.19 13.05
CA ASP A 203 -9.22 -3.47 13.56
C ASP A 203 -10.69 -3.43 14.00
N LYS A 204 -11.10 -2.36 14.66
CA LYS A 204 -12.50 -2.13 15.08
C LYS A 204 -13.24 -1.23 14.10
N SER A 205 -12.63 -0.12 13.72
CA SER A 205 -13.28 0.93 12.93
C SER A 205 -13.68 0.45 11.53
N PHE A 206 -12.77 -0.19 10.80
CA PHE A 206 -13.04 -0.70 9.47
C PHE A 206 -14.02 -1.89 9.49
N VAL A 207 -13.84 -2.81 10.44
CA VAL A 207 -14.74 -3.97 10.58
C VAL A 207 -16.17 -3.52 10.91
N THR A 208 -16.35 -2.56 11.81
CA THR A 208 -17.68 -1.98 12.13
C THR A 208 -18.27 -1.28 10.92
N PHE A 209 -17.47 -0.49 10.19
CA PHE A 209 -17.93 0.21 8.99
C PHE A 209 -18.40 -0.75 7.90
N ALA A 210 -17.58 -1.77 7.59
CA ALA A 210 -17.95 -2.81 6.60
C ALA A 210 -19.18 -3.61 7.04
N GLY A 211 -19.32 -3.87 8.35
CA GLY A 211 -20.49 -4.54 8.93
C GLY A 211 -21.78 -3.77 8.70
N SER A 212 -21.79 -2.46 8.93
CA SER A 212 -22.96 -1.61 8.67
C SER A 212 -23.33 -1.62 7.18
N LEU A 213 -22.35 -1.52 6.28
CA LEU A 213 -22.63 -1.61 4.84
C LEU A 213 -23.17 -2.97 4.43
N ALA A 214 -22.63 -4.05 4.98
CA ALA A 214 -23.11 -5.42 4.70
C ALA A 214 -24.54 -5.66 5.19
N ALA A 215 -24.96 -4.96 6.26
CA ALA A 215 -26.33 -4.95 6.75
C ALA A 215 -27.29 -4.06 5.92
N GLY A 216 -26.77 -3.33 4.92
CA GLY A 216 -27.55 -2.36 4.15
C GLY A 216 -27.88 -1.08 4.93
N GLU A 217 -27.16 -0.81 5.99
CA GLU A 217 -27.34 0.37 6.84
C GLU A 217 -26.45 1.52 6.38
N VAL A 218 -26.88 2.75 6.65
CA VAL A 218 -26.01 3.92 6.51
C VAL A 218 -25.03 3.92 7.68
N PRO A 219 -23.70 3.77 7.43
CA PRO A 219 -22.76 3.71 8.53
C PRO A 219 -22.80 4.99 9.35
N PRO A 220 -22.79 4.89 10.70
CA PRO A 220 -22.67 6.07 11.56
C PRO A 220 -21.31 6.76 11.36
N THR A 221 -21.10 7.89 12.00
CA THR A 221 -19.76 8.49 12.09
C THR A 221 -18.92 7.64 13.02
N ILE A 222 -17.87 7.04 12.48
CA ILE A 222 -16.95 6.15 13.19
C ILE A 222 -15.60 6.83 13.26
N ASN A 223 -15.02 6.93 14.45
CA ASN A 223 -13.66 7.46 14.63
C ASN A 223 -12.67 6.70 13.74
N GLY A 224 -11.79 7.44 13.09
CA GLY A 224 -10.81 6.89 12.16
C GLY A 224 -11.34 6.59 10.75
N ILE A 225 -12.65 6.69 10.48
CA ILE A 225 -13.21 6.48 9.14
C ILE A 225 -13.53 7.82 8.49
N ILE A 226 -12.67 8.25 7.57
CA ILE A 226 -12.89 9.40 6.70
C ILE A 226 -13.62 8.87 5.46
N ARG A 227 -14.73 9.49 5.07
CA ARG A 227 -15.53 9.02 3.94
C ARG A 227 -16.16 10.17 3.16
N ARG A 228 -16.64 9.87 1.96
CA ARG A 228 -17.37 10.85 1.14
C ARG A 228 -18.87 10.75 1.42
N VAL A 229 -19.49 11.89 1.67
CA VAL A 229 -20.94 12.03 1.85
C VAL A 229 -21.38 13.24 1.03
N ASP A 230 -22.32 13.05 0.11
CA ASP A 230 -22.83 14.10 -0.79
C ASP A 230 -21.72 14.89 -1.50
N GLY A 231 -20.64 14.18 -1.90
CA GLY A 231 -19.48 14.76 -2.58
C GLY A 231 -18.43 15.38 -1.63
N GLU A 232 -18.77 15.62 -0.36
CA GLU A 232 -17.88 16.24 0.62
C GLU A 232 -17.11 15.21 1.46
N THR A 233 -15.95 15.63 1.96
CA THR A 233 -15.15 14.81 2.88
C THR A 233 -15.68 14.93 4.29
N LEU A 234 -16.31 13.89 4.80
CA LEU A 234 -16.69 13.78 6.21
C LEU A 234 -15.47 13.27 7.00
N VAL A 235 -14.96 14.13 7.88
CA VAL A 235 -13.86 13.80 8.79
C VAL A 235 -14.43 13.51 10.16
N PRO A 236 -14.17 12.34 10.77
CA PRO A 236 -14.62 12.06 12.13
C PRO A 236 -13.88 12.92 13.15
N PRO A 237 -14.45 13.10 14.38
CA PRO A 237 -13.86 13.98 15.39
C PRO A 237 -12.50 13.50 15.93
N ALA A 238 -12.19 12.21 15.78
CA ALA A 238 -10.95 11.62 16.28
C ALA A 238 -10.43 10.51 15.34
N LEU A 239 -9.16 10.13 15.52
CA LEU A 239 -8.58 8.91 14.96
C LEU A 239 -9.32 7.67 15.50
N ALA A 240 -9.10 6.53 14.88
CA ALA A 240 -9.56 5.27 15.43
C ALA A 240 -9.00 5.06 16.84
N ASN A 241 -9.86 4.57 17.74
CA ASN A 241 -9.40 4.25 19.08
C ASN A 241 -8.45 3.06 19.04
N PRO A 242 -7.29 3.15 19.71
CA PRO A 242 -6.36 2.02 19.81
C PRO A 242 -7.03 0.81 20.47
N VAL A 243 -6.63 -0.37 20.07
CA VAL A 243 -7.05 -1.62 20.73
C VAL A 243 -6.37 -1.69 22.10
N GLN A 244 -7.16 -1.60 23.18
CA GLN A 244 -6.66 -1.64 24.56
C GLN A 244 -6.43 -3.08 25.06
N ASP A 245 -7.27 -4.00 24.62
CA ASP A 245 -7.24 -5.41 24.98
C ASP A 245 -6.77 -6.23 23.77
N MET A 246 -5.54 -6.72 23.84
CA MET A 246 -4.93 -7.49 22.76
C MET A 246 -5.62 -8.85 22.57
N ASP A 247 -6.21 -9.42 23.62
CA ASP A 247 -6.93 -10.70 23.55
C ASP A 247 -8.23 -10.59 22.72
N TRP A 248 -8.70 -9.35 22.49
CA TRP A 248 -9.82 -9.10 21.58
C TRP A 248 -9.45 -9.34 20.11
N LEU A 249 -8.19 -9.16 19.73
CA LEU A 249 -7.75 -9.34 18.35
C LEU A 249 -7.92 -10.81 17.90
N PRO A 250 -8.28 -11.03 16.63
CA PRO A 250 -8.23 -12.36 16.07
C PRO A 250 -6.79 -12.83 15.86
N VAL A 251 -6.61 -14.13 15.69
CA VAL A 251 -5.38 -14.66 15.11
C VAL A 251 -5.31 -14.22 13.64
N PRO A 252 -4.18 -13.62 13.19
CA PRO A 252 -4.04 -13.17 11.80
C PRO A 252 -4.17 -14.34 10.82
N ASP A 253 -4.87 -14.12 9.70
CA ASP A 253 -4.99 -15.12 8.64
C ASP A 253 -3.94 -14.88 7.54
N TYR A 254 -2.87 -15.64 7.56
CA TYR A 254 -1.74 -15.53 6.63
C TYR A 254 -1.83 -16.45 5.39
N ARG A 255 -2.93 -17.18 5.20
CA ARG A 255 -3.04 -18.18 4.12
C ARG A 255 -2.78 -17.59 2.75
N ASP A 256 -3.39 -16.46 2.42
CA ASP A 256 -3.23 -15.84 1.10
C ASP A 256 -1.77 -15.44 0.81
N PHE A 257 -1.02 -15.06 1.84
CA PHE A 257 0.40 -14.76 1.70
C PHE A 257 1.18 -16.02 1.30
N PHE A 258 1.03 -17.09 2.05
CA PHE A 258 1.77 -18.33 1.79
C PHE A 258 1.39 -18.92 0.43
N ASP A 259 0.11 -18.92 0.07
CA ASP A 259 -0.37 -19.40 -1.23
C ASP A 259 0.24 -18.60 -2.41
N THR A 260 0.45 -17.30 -2.23
CA THR A 260 1.08 -16.44 -3.25
C THR A 260 2.60 -16.59 -3.21
N ARG A 261 3.20 -16.63 -2.01
CA ARG A 261 4.64 -16.71 -1.81
C ARG A 261 5.26 -17.99 -2.37
N LEU A 262 4.54 -19.11 -2.29
CA LEU A 262 4.97 -20.39 -2.88
C LEU A 262 5.18 -20.33 -4.40
N LYS A 263 4.57 -19.34 -5.08
CA LYS A 263 4.71 -19.13 -6.53
C LYS A 263 5.92 -18.24 -6.90
N LEU A 264 6.58 -17.64 -5.90
CA LEU A 264 7.70 -16.73 -6.11
C LEU A 264 9.03 -17.51 -6.08
N ALA A 265 9.57 -17.82 -7.25
CA ALA A 265 10.87 -18.46 -7.37
C ALA A 265 12.03 -17.49 -7.04
N GLY A 266 13.12 -18.01 -6.49
CA GLY A 266 14.35 -17.24 -6.21
C GLY A 266 14.28 -16.30 -5.00
N ALA A 267 13.19 -16.29 -4.26
CA ALA A 267 13.15 -15.59 -2.97
C ALA A 267 13.84 -16.45 -1.89
N ALA A 268 14.55 -15.78 -0.98
CA ALA A 268 15.24 -16.44 0.13
C ALA A 268 14.26 -17.25 1.01
N ASP A 269 14.77 -18.33 1.63
CA ASP A 269 13.97 -19.16 2.52
C ASP A 269 13.73 -18.53 3.91
N ASP A 270 14.22 -17.31 4.13
CA ASP A 270 14.11 -16.56 5.39
C ASP A 270 12.71 -15.95 5.57
N LEU A 271 11.70 -16.79 5.70
CA LEU A 271 10.35 -16.38 6.00
C LEU A 271 10.20 -15.96 7.47
N THR A 272 9.65 -14.78 7.69
CA THR A 272 9.34 -14.27 9.03
C THR A 272 7.83 -14.16 9.19
N VAL A 273 7.30 -14.77 10.25
CA VAL A 273 5.88 -14.65 10.60
C VAL A 273 5.75 -13.62 11.73
N PRO A 274 5.12 -12.46 11.48
CA PRO A 274 4.96 -11.44 12.51
C PRO A 274 3.95 -11.87 13.56
N ILE A 275 4.27 -11.61 14.82
CA ILE A 275 3.41 -11.83 15.98
C ILE A 275 3.36 -10.51 16.74
N GLU A 276 2.18 -10.11 17.17
CA GLU A 276 1.97 -8.92 17.95
C GLU A 276 1.59 -9.30 19.38
N SER A 277 2.45 -8.96 20.35
CA SER A 277 2.22 -9.20 21.78
C SER A 277 1.80 -7.95 22.55
N SER A 278 1.99 -6.77 21.97
CA SER A 278 1.61 -5.48 22.55
C SER A 278 1.52 -4.42 21.47
N ARG A 279 0.73 -3.39 21.71
CA ARG A 279 0.66 -2.17 20.88
C ARG A 279 0.99 -0.95 21.70
N GLY A 280 1.58 0.07 21.03
CA GLY A 280 2.03 1.30 21.66
C GLY A 280 3.45 1.19 22.20
N CYS A 281 3.97 2.33 22.57
CA CYS A 281 5.30 2.49 23.16
C CYS A 281 5.19 3.49 24.30
N TRP A 282 5.44 3.04 25.52
CA TRP A 282 5.43 3.91 26.71
C TRP A 282 6.34 5.13 26.56
N TRP A 283 7.41 5.01 25.79
CA TRP A 283 8.30 6.13 25.49
C TRP A 283 7.60 7.17 24.61
N GLY A 284 6.87 6.73 23.56
CA GLY A 284 6.10 7.63 22.71
C GLY A 284 4.95 8.33 23.43
N GLU A 285 4.39 7.73 24.48
CA GLU A 285 3.35 8.36 25.31
C GLU A 285 3.89 9.41 26.26
N THR A 286 5.16 9.33 26.65
CA THR A 286 5.76 10.18 27.69
C THR A 286 6.74 11.21 27.16
N ALA A 287 7.23 11.07 25.93
CA ALA A 287 8.32 11.87 25.35
C ALA A 287 7.88 12.84 24.22
N HIS A 288 6.60 13.19 24.18
CA HIS A 288 6.07 14.21 23.24
C HIS A 288 6.17 15.60 23.80
#